data_83fdbebad7ba7f9bfa7d4d35d22107f9
#
_entry.id   83fdbebad7ba7f9bfa7d4d35d22107f9
#
_cell.length_a   1.000
_cell.length_b   1.000
_cell.length_c   1.000
_cell.angle_alpha   90.00
_cell.angle_beta   90.00
_cell.angle_gamma   90.00
#
_symmetry.space_group_name_H-M   'P 1'
#
loop_
_entity.id
_entity.type
_entity.pdbx_description
1 polymer ?
#
loop_
_entity_poly.entity_id
_entity_poly.type
_entity_poly.pdbx_seq_one_letter_code
_entity_poly.pdbx_strand_id
1 'polypeptide(L)'
;MKIFRSAIVLFIFVGTSPAFAGTEITAQNVSVLNPQRFEFAVESGYLFGAINAPASYEIGAEFLTARVRWGVMQDDSWLRGYNQFYVSAIAEPIFRGIENHYFGLNLGMRYNLVRPGSRFVPYFSGGLGLGWIDSHPEIPGGQGQDFTFNILSAAGVSYRVDEHWKINVGALYQHLSNGGQTNPNPSLNLFGPQVGASYSF
;
A
#
# COMPACT_ATOMS: atom_id res chain seq x y z
N MET A 1 -17.45 3.21 32.66
CA MET A 1 -16.48 4.06 31.94
C MET A 1 -15.13 3.36 32.01
N LYS A 2 -14.83 2.48 31.05
CA LYS A 2 -13.57 1.73 31.00
C LYS A 2 -12.70 2.38 29.92
N ILE A 3 -11.62 3.02 30.37
CA ILE A 3 -10.63 3.65 29.49
C ILE A 3 -9.70 2.54 28.99
N PHE A 4 -9.90 2.09 27.75
CA PHE A 4 -8.92 1.25 27.06
C PHE A 4 -7.78 2.16 26.57
N ARG A 5 -6.63 2.06 27.21
CA ARG A 5 -5.38 2.63 26.70
C ARG A 5 -4.84 1.71 25.64
N SER A 6 -5.03 2.06 24.38
CA SER A 6 -4.37 1.38 23.26
C SER A 6 -2.88 1.75 23.29
N ALA A 7 -2.04 0.76 23.55
CA ALA A 7 -0.59 0.91 23.41
C ALA A 7 -0.26 0.79 21.92
N ILE A 8 0.15 1.90 21.32
CA ILE A 8 0.78 1.91 20.02
C ILE A 8 2.18 1.32 20.21
N VAL A 9 2.40 0.09 19.74
CA VAL A 9 3.73 -0.52 19.70
C VAL A 9 4.42 0.00 18.43
N LEU A 10 5.16 1.09 18.59
CA LEU A 10 6.07 1.60 17.56
C LEU A 10 7.34 0.72 17.60
N PHE A 11 7.50 -0.19 16.65
CA PHE A 11 8.75 -0.90 16.47
C PHE A 11 9.81 0.04 15.89
N ILE A 12 10.59 0.69 16.76
CA ILE A 12 11.80 1.40 16.36
C ILE A 12 12.90 0.36 16.24
N PHE A 13 13.22 -0.06 15.01
CA PHE A 13 14.45 -0.79 14.72
C PHE A 13 15.62 0.20 14.82
N VAL A 14 16.26 0.27 15.98
CA VAL A 14 17.57 0.91 16.12
C VAL A 14 18.62 -0.09 15.61
N GLY A 15 18.80 -0.11 14.29
CA GLY A 15 19.93 -0.78 13.68
C GLY A 15 21.18 0.07 13.88
N THR A 16 22.17 -0.42 14.65
CA THR A 16 23.52 0.16 14.67
C THR A 16 24.12 0.00 13.28
N SER A 17 24.15 1.10 12.53
CA SER A 17 24.84 1.13 11.23
C SER A 17 26.33 0.98 11.47
N PRO A 18 27.02 -0.02 10.89
CA PRO A 18 28.45 0.04 10.77
C PRO A 18 28.79 1.23 9.87
N ALA A 19 29.66 2.13 10.35
CA ALA A 19 30.18 3.22 9.53
C ALA A 19 31.02 2.58 8.40
N PHE A 20 30.42 2.48 7.20
CA PHE A 20 31.17 2.14 6.01
C PHE A 20 31.95 3.40 5.58
N ALA A 21 33.28 3.33 5.74
CA ALA A 21 34.19 4.25 5.10
C ALA A 21 33.89 4.26 3.60
N GLY A 22 33.75 5.46 3.03
CA GLY A 22 33.36 5.66 1.65
C GLY A 22 34.29 4.91 0.69
N THR A 23 33.79 3.85 0.11
CA THR A 23 34.26 3.38 -1.17
C THR A 23 33.51 4.23 -2.19
N GLU A 24 34.21 5.04 -2.98
CA GLU A 24 33.67 5.67 -4.18
C GLU A 24 33.03 4.55 -4.99
N ILE A 25 31.72 4.50 -4.99
CA ILE A 25 30.96 3.65 -5.90
C ILE A 25 31.17 4.31 -7.26
N THR A 26 32.19 3.86 -7.97
CA THR A 26 32.25 4.05 -9.41
C THR A 26 30.90 3.66 -9.93
N ALA A 27 30.19 4.60 -10.56
CA ALA A 27 28.87 4.38 -11.12
C ALA A 27 28.99 3.32 -12.22
N GLN A 28 29.09 2.05 -11.82
CA GLN A 28 28.75 0.97 -12.72
C GLN A 28 27.31 1.27 -13.11
N ASN A 29 27.10 1.37 -14.42
CA ASN A 29 25.80 1.38 -15.05
C ASN A 29 25.07 0.08 -14.76
N VAL A 30 24.76 -0.18 -13.49
CA VAL A 30 23.76 -1.15 -13.12
C VAL A 30 22.51 -0.60 -13.77
N SER A 31 22.05 -1.30 -14.78
CA SER A 31 20.87 -0.92 -15.55
C SER A 31 19.75 -0.71 -14.58
N VAL A 32 19.48 0.55 -14.23
CA VAL A 32 18.42 0.97 -13.31
C VAL A 32 17.07 0.44 -13.79
N LEU A 33 17.00 -0.01 -15.04
CA LEU A 33 15.87 -0.66 -15.68
C LEU A 33 15.87 -2.17 -15.55
N ASN A 34 16.88 -2.78 -14.95
CA ASN A 34 16.87 -4.21 -14.68
C ASN A 34 16.81 -4.47 -13.16
N PRO A 35 15.74 -4.01 -12.45
CA PRO A 35 15.56 -4.34 -11.05
C PRO A 35 15.44 -5.86 -10.92
N GLN A 36 15.74 -6.37 -9.75
CA GLN A 36 15.48 -7.74 -9.37
C GLN A 36 14.03 -8.11 -9.75
N ARG A 37 13.81 -9.37 -10.11
CA ARG A 37 12.52 -9.80 -10.64
C ARG A 37 11.41 -9.83 -9.59
N PHE A 38 11.77 -10.21 -8.37
CA PHE A 38 10.83 -10.35 -7.26
C PHE A 38 11.08 -9.28 -6.22
N GLU A 39 10.01 -8.81 -5.60
CA GLU A 39 10.04 -7.83 -4.54
C GLU A 39 8.98 -8.17 -3.48
N PHE A 40 9.38 -8.12 -2.21
CA PHE A 40 8.45 -8.12 -1.09
C PHE A 40 8.40 -6.75 -0.45
N ALA A 41 7.20 -6.33 -0.01
CA ALA A 41 6.99 -5.07 0.68
C ALA A 41 6.09 -5.26 1.89
N VAL A 42 6.42 -4.49 2.94
CA VAL A 42 5.53 -4.22 4.07
C VAL A 42 5.23 -2.74 4.04
N GLU A 43 3.96 -2.40 3.96
CA GLU A 43 3.50 -1.02 3.82
C GLU A 43 2.37 -0.77 4.83
N SER A 44 2.37 0.40 5.44
CA SER A 44 1.37 0.84 6.41
C SER A 44 0.77 2.16 5.96
N GLY A 45 -0.52 2.32 6.12
CA GLY A 45 -1.27 3.53 5.80
C GLY A 45 -2.18 3.97 6.93
N TYR A 46 -2.55 5.23 6.93
CA TYR A 46 -3.61 5.75 7.77
C TYR A 46 -4.66 6.42 6.90
N LEU A 47 -5.83 5.80 6.84
CA LEU A 47 -6.88 6.18 5.89
C LEU A 47 -8.05 6.85 6.63
N PHE A 48 -8.59 7.87 5.98
CA PHE A 48 -9.76 8.62 6.46
C PHE A 48 -10.94 8.36 5.55
N GLY A 49 -12.11 8.10 6.13
CA GLY A 49 -13.37 8.08 5.43
C GLY A 49 -13.81 9.50 5.15
N ALA A 50 -13.81 9.89 3.88
CA ALA A 50 -14.02 11.29 3.53
C ALA A 50 -15.27 11.54 2.71
N ILE A 51 -15.78 10.56 1.96
CA ILE A 51 -16.77 10.84 0.91
C ILE A 51 -17.94 9.88 1.04
N ASN A 52 -19.12 10.43 1.34
CA ASN A 52 -20.41 9.73 1.35
C ASN A 52 -20.59 8.60 2.37
N ALA A 53 -19.72 8.48 3.35
CA ALA A 53 -19.98 7.56 4.46
C ALA A 53 -20.85 8.26 5.51
N PRO A 54 -21.90 7.61 6.02
CA PRO A 54 -22.74 8.18 7.09
C PRO A 54 -22.01 8.34 8.43
N ALA A 55 -20.83 7.70 8.59
CA ALA A 55 -19.91 7.86 9.70
C ALA A 55 -18.51 8.21 9.22
N SER A 56 -17.75 8.96 10.02
CA SER A 56 -16.32 9.18 9.77
C SER A 56 -15.56 7.90 10.09
N TYR A 57 -14.74 7.42 9.16
CA TYR A 57 -13.86 6.28 9.35
C TYR A 57 -12.41 6.74 9.52
N GLU A 58 -11.70 6.06 10.41
CA GLU A 58 -10.25 6.16 10.58
C GLU A 58 -9.70 4.73 10.67
N ILE A 59 -8.84 4.36 9.72
CA ILE A 59 -8.42 2.99 9.50
C ILE A 59 -6.89 2.94 9.42
N GLY A 60 -6.29 2.00 10.15
CA GLY A 60 -4.89 1.60 9.92
C GLY A 60 -4.87 0.55 8.83
N ALA A 61 -4.18 0.81 7.74
CA ALA A 61 -4.11 -0.13 6.63
C ALA A 61 -2.72 -0.76 6.55
N GLU A 62 -2.65 -2.06 6.81
CA GLU A 62 -1.40 -2.84 6.78
C GLU A 62 -1.40 -3.77 5.57
N PHE A 63 -0.30 -3.74 4.80
CA PHE A 63 -0.15 -4.52 3.58
C PHE A 63 1.10 -5.38 3.63
N LEU A 64 0.94 -6.66 3.32
CA LEU A 64 2.04 -7.55 2.96
C LEU A 64 1.92 -7.85 1.46
N THR A 65 2.86 -7.34 0.67
CA THR A 65 2.77 -7.35 -0.79
C THR A 65 3.93 -8.11 -1.41
N ALA A 66 3.61 -9.05 -2.30
CA ALA A 66 4.56 -9.65 -3.22
C ALA A 66 4.39 -9.04 -4.61
N ARG A 67 5.50 -8.66 -5.25
CA ARG A 67 5.53 -8.06 -6.58
C ARG A 67 6.42 -8.85 -7.51
N VAL A 68 6.01 -8.99 -8.77
CA VAL A 68 6.82 -9.59 -9.82
C VAL A 68 6.89 -8.66 -11.01
N ARG A 69 8.10 -8.35 -11.46
CA ARG A 69 8.31 -7.56 -12.68
C ARG A 69 7.99 -8.40 -13.91
N TRP A 70 7.23 -7.81 -14.84
CA TRP A 70 6.86 -8.50 -16.08
C TRP A 70 7.14 -7.72 -17.36
N GLY A 71 7.35 -6.42 -17.29
CA GLY A 71 7.62 -5.59 -18.48
C GLY A 71 8.54 -4.43 -18.16
N VAL A 72 9.38 -4.05 -19.12
CA VAL A 72 10.33 -2.95 -19.02
C VAL A 72 10.20 -2.08 -20.27
N MET A 73 10.07 -0.76 -20.06
CA MET A 73 10.13 0.25 -21.12
C MET A 73 11.50 0.95 -21.06
N GLN A 74 12.33 0.72 -22.08
CA GLN A 74 13.72 1.18 -22.11
C GLN A 74 13.91 2.49 -22.84
N ASP A 75 12.92 2.95 -23.60
CA ASP A 75 13.00 4.17 -24.40
C ASP A 75 13.35 5.39 -23.54
N ASP A 76 14.08 6.35 -24.12
CA ASP A 76 14.44 7.61 -23.46
C ASP A 76 13.25 8.58 -23.34
N SER A 77 12.04 8.02 -23.21
CA SER A 77 10.81 8.77 -23.00
C SER A 77 10.61 9.08 -21.53
N TRP A 78 9.69 9.99 -21.25
CA TRP A 78 9.24 10.28 -19.88
C TRP A 78 8.55 9.10 -19.20
N LEU A 79 8.12 8.08 -19.99
CA LEU A 79 7.52 6.83 -19.52
C LEU A 79 8.56 5.74 -19.24
N ARG A 80 9.88 6.01 -19.35
CA ARG A 80 10.90 5.02 -19.04
C ARG A 80 10.68 4.41 -17.65
N GLY A 81 10.62 3.06 -17.58
CA GLY A 81 10.32 2.40 -16.33
C GLY A 81 10.00 0.92 -16.48
N TYR A 82 9.30 0.36 -15.49
CA TYR A 82 8.90 -1.04 -15.50
C TYR A 82 7.56 -1.29 -14.80
N ASN A 83 6.89 -2.34 -15.25
CA ASN A 83 5.66 -2.85 -14.67
C ASN A 83 5.95 -3.97 -13.65
N GLN A 84 5.13 -4.01 -12.61
CA GLN A 84 5.05 -5.12 -11.67
C GLN A 84 3.58 -5.54 -11.52
N PHE A 85 3.34 -6.85 -11.57
CA PHE A 85 2.13 -7.41 -10.96
C PHE A 85 2.33 -7.53 -9.46
N TYR A 86 1.27 -7.37 -8.69
CA TYR A 86 1.32 -7.59 -7.26
C TYR A 86 0.12 -8.38 -6.73
N VAL A 87 0.36 -9.05 -5.61
CA VAL A 87 -0.66 -9.55 -4.70
C VAL A 87 -0.38 -8.98 -3.31
N SER A 88 -1.41 -8.43 -2.68
CA SER A 88 -1.33 -7.89 -1.32
C SER A 88 -2.32 -8.59 -0.41
N ALA A 89 -1.83 -9.06 0.73
CA ALA A 89 -2.67 -9.35 1.87
C ALA A 89 -2.88 -8.05 2.66
N ILE A 90 -4.11 -7.84 3.13
CA ILE A 90 -4.56 -6.61 3.76
C ILE A 90 -5.11 -6.93 5.13
N ALA A 91 -4.70 -6.14 6.14
CA ALA A 91 -5.27 -6.18 7.48
C ALA A 91 -5.51 -4.75 7.95
N GLU A 92 -6.74 -4.43 8.31
CA GLU A 92 -7.16 -3.07 8.60
C GLU A 92 -7.94 -3.00 9.92
N PRO A 93 -7.29 -2.68 11.04
CA PRO A 93 -8.00 -2.26 12.23
C PRO A 93 -8.72 -0.92 11.99
N ILE A 94 -9.98 -0.85 12.31
CA ILE A 94 -10.82 0.33 12.20
C ILE A 94 -10.82 1.02 13.56
N PHE A 95 -10.15 2.16 13.67
CA PHE A 95 -10.03 2.92 14.91
C PHE A 95 -11.27 3.74 15.20
N ARG A 96 -11.93 4.15 14.12
CA ARG A 96 -13.18 4.89 14.14
C ARG A 96 -14.04 4.47 12.95
N GLY A 97 -15.27 4.08 13.22
CA GLY A 97 -16.21 3.56 12.23
C GLY A 97 -17.31 2.80 12.92
N ILE A 98 -18.15 2.12 12.15
CA ILE A 98 -19.19 1.23 12.64
C ILE A 98 -18.61 -0.15 12.86
N GLU A 99 -17.85 -0.63 11.89
CA GLU A 99 -17.14 -1.90 11.92
C GLU A 99 -15.80 -1.75 12.66
N ASN A 100 -15.18 -2.87 13.06
CA ASN A 100 -13.95 -2.88 13.85
C ASN A 100 -12.72 -3.29 13.05
N HIS A 101 -12.89 -4.10 11.99
CA HIS A 101 -11.76 -4.59 11.20
C HIS A 101 -12.17 -5.02 9.79
N TYR A 102 -11.18 -5.04 8.92
CA TYR A 102 -11.27 -5.59 7.58
C TYR A 102 -10.03 -6.42 7.27
N PHE A 103 -10.24 -7.56 6.60
CA PHE A 103 -9.18 -8.41 6.05
C PHE A 103 -9.46 -8.68 4.58
N GLY A 104 -8.42 -8.63 3.73
CA GLY A 104 -8.63 -8.83 2.32
C GLY A 104 -7.39 -9.22 1.55
N LEU A 105 -7.62 -9.48 0.27
CA LEU A 105 -6.61 -9.66 -0.75
C LEU A 105 -6.88 -8.67 -1.88
N ASN A 106 -5.80 -8.16 -2.48
CA ASN A 106 -5.86 -7.30 -3.66
C ASN A 106 -4.84 -7.76 -4.69
N LEU A 107 -5.24 -7.80 -5.94
CA LEU A 107 -4.41 -8.12 -7.10
C LEU A 107 -4.36 -6.90 -8.00
N GLY A 108 -3.18 -6.53 -8.46
CA GLY A 108 -3.06 -5.34 -9.27
C GLY A 108 -1.74 -5.19 -9.99
N MET A 109 -1.55 -3.98 -10.49
CA MET A 109 -0.37 -3.58 -11.23
C MET A 109 0.22 -2.32 -10.64
N ARG A 110 1.54 -2.23 -10.68
CA ARG A 110 2.32 -1.05 -10.33
C ARG A 110 3.25 -0.69 -11.47
N TYR A 111 3.26 0.58 -11.85
CA TYR A 111 4.23 1.15 -12.77
C TYR A 111 5.24 2.00 -12.02
N ASN A 112 6.52 1.79 -12.28
CA ASN A 112 7.63 2.48 -11.66
C ASN A 112 8.37 3.29 -12.73
N LEU A 113 8.41 4.62 -12.55
CA LEU A 113 9.07 5.56 -13.44
C LEU A 113 10.55 5.67 -13.05
N VAL A 114 11.46 5.29 -13.95
CA VAL A 114 12.88 5.24 -13.64
C VAL A 114 13.66 6.30 -14.42
N ARG A 115 14.46 7.08 -13.70
CA ARG A 115 15.39 8.05 -14.30
C ARG A 115 16.82 7.58 -14.10
N PRO A 116 17.69 7.67 -15.16
CA PRO A 116 19.11 7.39 -15.02
C PRO A 116 19.74 8.22 -13.90
N GLY A 117 20.54 7.59 -13.05
CA GLY A 117 21.22 8.25 -11.94
C GLY A 117 20.36 8.64 -10.75
N SER A 118 19.02 8.58 -10.85
CA SER A 118 18.13 8.92 -9.73
C SER A 118 17.91 7.75 -8.80
N ARG A 119 17.94 8.02 -7.49
CA ARG A 119 17.47 7.08 -6.45
C ARG A 119 15.97 7.18 -6.23
N PHE A 120 15.32 8.25 -6.69
CA PHE A 120 13.88 8.44 -6.57
C PHE A 120 13.16 7.82 -7.76
N VAL A 121 12.21 6.95 -7.46
CA VAL A 121 11.42 6.19 -8.43
C VAL A 121 9.94 6.49 -8.16
N PRO A 122 9.35 7.48 -8.86
CA PRO A 122 7.92 7.70 -8.78
C PRO A 122 7.15 6.47 -9.23
N TYR A 123 6.00 6.22 -8.61
CA TYR A 123 5.15 5.10 -8.98
C TYR A 123 3.67 5.45 -8.91
N PHE A 124 2.89 4.66 -9.62
CA PHE A 124 1.45 4.55 -9.42
C PHE A 124 1.02 3.10 -9.52
N SER A 125 -0.02 2.74 -8.79
CA SER A 125 -0.55 1.38 -8.75
C SER A 125 -2.06 1.40 -8.68
N GLY A 126 -2.67 0.31 -9.12
CA GLY A 126 -4.09 0.08 -9.01
C GLY A 126 -4.39 -1.41 -8.99
N GLY A 127 -5.43 -1.80 -8.27
CA GLY A 127 -5.83 -3.19 -8.14
C GLY A 127 -7.25 -3.35 -7.64
N LEU A 128 -7.72 -4.57 -7.82
CA LEU A 128 -9.04 -5.03 -7.40
C LEU A 128 -8.87 -6.22 -6.46
N GLY A 129 -9.78 -6.35 -5.54
CA GLY A 129 -9.72 -7.43 -4.57
C GLY A 129 -11.04 -7.71 -3.88
N LEU A 130 -10.95 -8.57 -2.91
CA LEU A 130 -12.06 -9.02 -2.09
C LEU A 130 -11.59 -9.17 -0.64
N GLY A 131 -12.55 -9.18 0.27
CA GLY A 131 -12.26 -9.36 1.69
C GLY A 131 -13.50 -9.47 2.55
N TRP A 132 -13.27 -9.42 3.83
CA TRP A 132 -14.28 -9.56 4.86
C TRP A 132 -14.14 -8.44 5.87
N ILE A 133 -15.26 -7.78 6.13
CA ILE A 133 -15.46 -6.78 7.17
C ILE A 133 -16.43 -7.37 8.21
N ASP A 134 -16.32 -6.97 9.44
CA ASP A 134 -17.33 -7.34 10.46
C ASP A 134 -18.56 -6.43 10.32
N SER A 135 -19.46 -6.76 9.43
CA SER A 135 -20.60 -5.92 9.05
C SER A 135 -21.63 -5.78 10.18
N HIS A 136 -22.27 -4.60 10.23
CA HIS A 136 -23.33 -4.26 11.19
C HIS A 136 -24.55 -3.68 10.47
N PRO A 137 -25.33 -4.51 9.75
CA PRO A 137 -26.47 -4.04 8.95
C PRO A 137 -27.58 -3.41 9.80
N GLU A 138 -27.63 -3.71 11.09
CA GLU A 138 -28.58 -3.13 12.05
C GLU A 138 -28.25 -1.70 12.46
N ILE A 139 -27.01 -1.24 12.20
CA ILE A 139 -26.58 0.11 12.52
C ILE A 139 -26.72 1.00 11.28
N PRO A 140 -27.40 2.15 11.35
CA PRO A 140 -27.51 3.06 10.22
C PRO A 140 -26.13 3.48 9.68
N GLY A 141 -25.84 3.09 8.44
CA GLY A 141 -24.56 3.34 7.77
C GLY A 141 -23.55 2.20 7.86
N GLY A 142 -23.87 1.09 8.52
CA GLY A 142 -23.05 -0.12 8.51
C GLY A 142 -23.18 -0.89 7.19
N GLN A 143 -22.23 -1.76 6.92
CA GLN A 143 -22.23 -2.65 5.75
C GLN A 143 -23.30 -3.74 5.92
N GLY A 144 -23.95 -4.12 4.81
CA GLY A 144 -25.03 -5.09 4.78
C GLY A 144 -24.58 -6.55 4.84
N GLN A 145 -23.30 -6.82 4.64
CA GLN A 145 -22.72 -8.16 4.68
C GLN A 145 -21.21 -8.08 4.89
N ASP A 146 -20.62 -9.17 5.39
CA ASP A 146 -19.19 -9.27 5.67
C ASP A 146 -18.34 -9.31 4.40
N PHE A 147 -18.78 -10.05 3.39
CA PHE A 147 -18.05 -10.16 2.14
C PHE A 147 -18.12 -8.85 1.34
N THR A 148 -16.96 -8.30 1.00
CA THR A 148 -16.81 -7.03 0.27
C THR A 148 -15.78 -7.14 -0.84
N PHE A 149 -15.90 -6.24 -1.81
CA PHE A 149 -14.88 -5.97 -2.81
C PHE A 149 -14.07 -4.74 -2.39
N ASN A 150 -12.78 -4.75 -2.75
CA ASN A 150 -11.92 -3.59 -2.58
C ASN A 150 -11.33 -3.14 -3.91
N ILE A 151 -11.19 -1.82 -4.07
CA ILE A 151 -10.45 -1.17 -5.15
C ILE A 151 -9.36 -0.36 -4.47
N LEU A 152 -8.10 -0.61 -4.82
CA LEU A 152 -6.96 0.17 -4.34
C LEU A 152 -6.37 0.99 -5.48
N SER A 153 -5.96 2.21 -5.18
CA SER A 153 -5.15 3.05 -6.07
C SER A 153 -4.14 3.81 -5.23
N ALA A 154 -2.88 3.77 -5.63
CA ALA A 154 -1.84 4.52 -4.92
C ALA A 154 -0.89 5.22 -5.89
N ALA A 155 -0.35 6.35 -5.44
CA ALA A 155 0.72 7.06 -6.11
C ALA A 155 1.73 7.55 -5.09
N GLY A 156 3.01 7.51 -5.46
CA GLY A 156 4.07 7.90 -4.53
C GLY A 156 5.47 7.85 -5.14
N VAL A 157 6.44 7.81 -4.26
CA VAL A 157 7.86 7.73 -4.62
C VAL A 157 8.53 6.66 -3.78
N SER A 158 9.29 5.78 -4.44
CA SER A 158 10.23 4.87 -3.80
C SER A 158 11.62 5.51 -3.80
N TYR A 159 12.27 5.52 -2.65
CA TYR A 159 13.67 5.89 -2.51
C TYR A 159 14.52 4.61 -2.43
N ARG A 160 15.45 4.43 -3.37
CA ARG A 160 16.39 3.30 -3.37
C ARG A 160 17.50 3.55 -2.36
N VAL A 161 17.49 2.79 -1.28
CA VAL A 161 18.53 2.82 -0.25
C VAL A 161 19.80 2.17 -0.81
N ASP A 162 19.65 0.98 -1.41
CA ASP A 162 20.69 0.21 -2.06
C ASP A 162 20.13 -0.61 -3.26
N GLU A 163 20.81 -1.69 -3.65
CA GLU A 163 20.41 -2.56 -4.77
C GLU A 163 19.15 -3.39 -4.45
N HIS A 164 18.88 -3.64 -3.18
CA HIS A 164 17.78 -4.49 -2.71
C HIS A 164 16.69 -3.70 -2.00
N TRP A 165 17.04 -2.72 -1.18
CA TRP A 165 16.10 -2.02 -0.30
C TRP A 165 15.58 -0.72 -0.90
N LYS A 166 14.28 -0.52 -0.72
CA LYS A 166 13.59 0.74 -1.02
C LYS A 166 12.70 1.14 0.14
N ILE A 167 12.56 2.44 0.34
CA ILE A 167 11.54 3.05 1.19
C ILE A 167 10.48 3.63 0.26
N ASN A 168 9.22 3.29 0.50
CA ASN A 168 8.08 3.76 -0.27
C ASN A 168 7.32 4.79 0.56
N VAL A 169 6.97 5.92 -0.04
CA VAL A 169 6.11 6.96 0.55
C VAL A 169 5.11 7.40 -0.49
N GLY A 170 3.85 7.49 -0.11
CA GLY A 170 2.80 7.84 -1.06
C GLY A 170 1.47 8.17 -0.42
N ALA A 171 0.46 8.22 -1.27
CA ALA A 171 -0.93 8.32 -0.90
C ALA A 171 -1.70 7.13 -1.46
N LEU A 172 -2.64 6.65 -0.67
CA LEU A 172 -3.48 5.49 -0.96
C LEU A 172 -4.94 5.94 -0.98
N TYR A 173 -5.67 5.50 -1.98
CA TYR A 173 -7.12 5.50 -2.03
C TYR A 173 -7.63 4.07 -1.98
N GLN A 174 -8.67 3.84 -1.18
CA GLN A 174 -9.36 2.57 -1.09
C GLN A 174 -10.88 2.78 -1.18
N HIS A 175 -11.51 1.93 -1.95
CA HIS A 175 -12.96 1.80 -1.99
C HIS A 175 -13.33 0.41 -1.49
N LEU A 176 -14.25 0.34 -0.52
CA LEU A 176 -14.85 -0.90 -0.03
C LEU A 176 -16.34 -0.86 -0.29
N SER A 177 -16.90 -1.94 -0.84
CA SER A 177 -18.33 -2.09 -1.05
C SER A 177 -18.72 -3.56 -1.22
N ASN A 178 -19.97 -3.90 -0.95
CA ASN A 178 -20.48 -5.24 -1.22
C ASN A 178 -20.95 -5.44 -2.67
N GLY A 179 -20.67 -4.47 -3.56
CA GLY A 179 -21.09 -4.53 -4.97
C GLY A 179 -22.61 -4.47 -5.19
N GLY A 180 -23.37 -4.03 -4.21
CA GLY A 180 -24.85 -4.00 -4.27
C GLY A 180 -25.51 -5.38 -4.10
N GLN A 181 -24.80 -6.38 -3.59
CA GLN A 181 -25.34 -7.72 -3.38
C GLN A 181 -26.36 -7.76 -2.22
N THR A 182 -26.17 -6.88 -1.24
CA THR A 182 -27.03 -6.81 -0.05
C THR A 182 -27.20 -5.36 0.38
N ASN A 183 -28.38 -5.00 0.91
CA ASN A 183 -28.61 -3.71 1.53
C ASN A 183 -28.42 -3.79 3.05
N PRO A 184 -27.86 -2.75 3.69
CA PRO A 184 -27.29 -1.53 3.10
C PRO A 184 -25.93 -1.74 2.43
N ASN A 185 -25.59 -0.85 1.46
CA ASN A 185 -24.24 -0.78 0.86
C ASN A 185 -23.76 0.68 0.87
N PRO A 186 -23.30 1.19 2.01
CA PRO A 186 -22.91 2.59 2.15
C PRO A 186 -21.66 2.96 1.37
N SER A 187 -20.87 2.00 0.91
CA SER A 187 -19.59 2.18 0.20
C SER A 187 -18.62 3.09 0.96
N LEU A 188 -17.51 2.56 1.42
CA LEU A 188 -16.48 3.33 2.09
C LEU A 188 -15.46 3.82 1.07
N ASN A 189 -15.27 5.14 0.99
CA ASN A 189 -14.22 5.77 0.19
C ASN A 189 -13.19 6.36 1.15
N LEU A 190 -12.02 5.78 1.19
CA LEU A 190 -10.96 6.05 2.14
C LEU A 190 -9.75 6.63 1.41
N PHE A 191 -9.07 7.58 2.02
CA PHE A 191 -7.87 8.18 1.45
C PHE A 191 -6.89 8.52 2.57
N GLY A 192 -5.59 8.39 2.32
CA GLY A 192 -4.58 8.79 3.29
C GLY A 192 -3.14 8.52 2.88
N PRO A 193 -2.18 8.89 3.74
CA PRO A 193 -0.77 8.61 3.53
C PRO A 193 -0.45 7.13 3.68
N GLN A 194 0.60 6.69 2.97
CA GLN A 194 1.16 5.37 3.05
C GLN A 194 2.69 5.45 3.11
N VAL A 195 3.30 4.60 3.93
CA VAL A 195 4.75 4.43 4.02
C VAL A 195 5.08 2.95 4.12
N GLY A 196 6.24 2.55 3.64
CA GLY A 196 6.68 1.16 3.77
C GLY A 196 8.09 0.94 3.31
N ALA A 197 8.54 -0.30 3.42
CA ALA A 197 9.81 -0.77 2.92
C ALA A 197 9.62 -1.96 1.99
N SER A 198 10.48 -2.08 1.00
CA SER A 198 10.49 -3.25 0.13
C SER A 198 11.90 -3.77 -0.09
N TYR A 199 11.98 -5.08 -0.28
CA TYR A 199 13.19 -5.82 -0.57
C TYR A 199 13.06 -6.56 -1.90
N SER A 200 14.03 -6.38 -2.78
CA SER A 200 14.08 -7.00 -4.12
C SER A 200 15.18 -8.06 -4.19
N PHE A 201 14.94 -9.18 -4.89
CA PHE A 201 15.88 -10.31 -5.06
C PHE A 201 15.69 -11.01 -6.42
#